data_1f3efc4d0c8da573ce6e8f34beec69f3
#
_entry.id   1f3efc4d0c8da573ce6e8f34beec69f3
#
_cell.length_a   1.000
_cell.length_b   1.000
_cell.length_c   1.000
_cell.angle_alpha   90.00
_cell.angle_beta   90.00
_cell.angle_gamma   90.00
#
_symmetry.space_group_name_H-M   'P 1'
#
loop_
_entity.id
_entity.type
_entity.pdbx_description
1 polymer ?
#
loop_
_entity_poly.entity_id
_entity_poly.type
_entity_poly.pdbx_seq_one_letter_code
_entity_poly.pdbx_strand_id
1 'polypeptide(L)'
;PIRAAVEEGAQKAENRRATQILNIAPRAAAIEAAIALAGEHDAILIAGRGHETEQDVDGVDIALDDRVETARALRAHGFEILPDYQRMLDESDSKTAEGMVKND
;
A
#
# COMPACT_ATOMS: atom_id res chain seq x y z
N PRO A 1 -15.32 -9.21 9.57
CA PRO A 1 -14.69 -8.03 10.14
C PRO A 1 -14.92 -6.77 9.32
N ILE A 2 -14.27 -5.69 9.71
CA ILE A 2 -14.46 -4.36 9.14
C ILE A 2 -14.28 -4.33 7.63
N ARG A 3 -13.24 -4.98 7.13
CA ARG A 3 -12.93 -4.97 5.69
C ARG A 3 -14.06 -5.58 4.85
N ALA A 4 -14.61 -6.70 5.32
CA ALA A 4 -15.72 -7.36 4.64
C ALA A 4 -16.98 -6.50 4.67
N ALA A 5 -17.25 -5.81 5.79
CA ALA A 5 -18.40 -4.90 5.91
C ALA A 5 -18.28 -3.72 4.95
N VAL A 6 -17.07 -3.16 4.79
CA VAL A 6 -16.84 -2.06 3.86
C VAL A 6 -17.03 -2.53 2.42
N GLU A 7 -16.54 -3.72 2.08
CA GLU A 7 -16.74 -4.30 0.75
C GLU A 7 -18.22 -4.48 0.45
N GLU A 8 -18.98 -5.04 1.40
CA GLU A 8 -20.41 -5.25 1.24
C GLU A 8 -21.15 -3.93 1.00
N GLY A 9 -20.82 -2.89 1.79
CA GLY A 9 -21.37 -1.57 1.59
C GLY A 9 -21.09 -0.99 0.23
N ALA A 10 -19.86 -1.17 -0.25
CA ALA A 10 -19.44 -0.70 -1.59
C ALA A 10 -20.20 -1.43 -2.70
N GLN A 11 -20.38 -2.75 -2.55
CA GLN A 11 -21.11 -3.55 -3.55
C GLN A 11 -22.58 -3.16 -3.62
N LYS A 12 -23.19 -2.79 -2.48
CA LYS A 12 -24.61 -2.44 -2.39
C LYS A 12 -24.92 -0.98 -2.71
N ALA A 13 -23.91 -0.14 -2.89
CA ALA A 13 -24.13 1.28 -3.17
C ALA A 13 -24.93 1.47 -4.47
N GLU A 14 -26.04 2.24 -4.38
CA GLU A 14 -26.94 2.44 -5.51
C GLU A 14 -26.29 3.24 -6.64
N ASN A 15 -25.41 4.19 -6.29
CA ASN A 15 -24.78 5.07 -7.25
C ASN A 15 -23.32 4.65 -7.53
N ARG A 16 -23.03 3.38 -7.40
CA ARG A 16 -21.71 2.84 -7.63
C ARG A 16 -21.26 3.08 -9.06
N ARG A 17 -20.09 3.71 -9.22
CA ARG A 17 -19.46 3.95 -10.52
C ARG A 17 -18.28 3.01 -10.79
N ALA A 18 -17.79 2.33 -9.76
CA ALA A 18 -16.70 1.38 -9.90
C ALA A 18 -17.15 0.17 -10.70
N THR A 19 -16.37 -0.20 -11.71
CA THR A 19 -16.64 -1.40 -12.52
C THR A 19 -16.20 -2.65 -11.76
N GLN A 20 -15.26 -2.50 -10.84
CA GLN A 20 -14.65 -3.61 -10.11
C GLN A 20 -14.40 -3.21 -8.66
N ILE A 21 -14.76 -4.07 -7.73
CA ILE A 21 -14.47 -3.87 -6.30
C ILE A 21 -13.72 -5.10 -5.82
N LEU A 22 -12.50 -4.90 -5.31
CA LEU A 22 -11.64 -5.97 -4.86
C LEU A 22 -11.34 -5.81 -3.37
N ASN A 23 -11.31 -6.92 -2.65
CA ASN A 23 -10.98 -6.96 -1.23
C ASN A 23 -9.66 -7.73 -1.09
N ILE A 24 -8.57 -6.99 -0.94
CA ILE A 24 -7.22 -7.57 -0.92
C ILE A 24 -6.50 -7.19 0.36
N ALA A 25 -5.86 -8.15 0.98
CA ALA A 25 -5.02 -7.98 2.15
C ALA A 25 -3.72 -8.78 1.95
N PRO A 26 -2.62 -8.37 2.58
CA PRO A 26 -2.44 -7.17 3.40
C PRO A 26 -2.42 -5.87 2.58
N ARG A 27 -2.31 -4.74 3.27
CA ARG A 27 -2.36 -3.41 2.61
C ARG A 27 -1.31 -3.24 1.51
N ALA A 28 -0.08 -3.69 1.74
CA ALA A 28 0.97 -3.62 0.72
C ALA A 28 0.59 -4.37 -0.55
N ALA A 29 -0.04 -5.54 -0.41
CA ALA A 29 -0.52 -6.32 -1.56
C ALA A 29 -1.66 -5.61 -2.29
N ALA A 30 -2.52 -4.89 -1.56
CA ALA A 30 -3.59 -4.11 -2.17
C ALA A 30 -3.02 -2.94 -2.99
N ILE A 31 -2.01 -2.26 -2.48
CA ILE A 31 -1.33 -1.18 -3.20
C ILE A 31 -0.68 -1.72 -4.48
N GLU A 32 0.02 -2.83 -4.38
CA GLU A 32 0.66 -3.45 -5.54
C GLU A 32 -0.36 -3.88 -6.59
N ALA A 33 -1.48 -4.46 -6.16
CA ALA A 33 -2.54 -4.88 -7.08
C ALA A 33 -3.13 -3.68 -7.82
N ALA A 34 -3.35 -2.56 -7.13
CA ALA A 34 -3.85 -1.34 -7.75
C ALA A 34 -2.89 -0.83 -8.83
N ILE A 35 -1.60 -0.83 -8.54
CA ILE A 35 -0.58 -0.39 -9.49
C ILE A 35 -0.51 -1.32 -10.69
N ALA A 36 -0.63 -2.64 -10.47
CA ALA A 36 -0.63 -3.62 -11.55
C ALA A 36 -1.82 -3.46 -12.49
N LEU A 37 -2.98 -3.05 -11.96
CA LEU A 37 -4.21 -2.85 -12.75
C LEU A 37 -4.25 -1.50 -13.45
N ALA A 38 -3.48 -0.51 -13.00
CA ALA A 38 -3.53 0.83 -13.54
C ALA A 38 -2.82 0.91 -14.89
N GLY A 39 -3.39 1.68 -15.82
CA GLY A 39 -2.76 2.00 -17.07
C GLY A 39 -1.94 3.28 -16.97
N GLU A 40 -1.22 3.59 -18.05
CA GLU A 40 -0.32 4.74 -18.12
C GLU A 40 -1.02 6.08 -17.83
N HIS A 41 -2.30 6.18 -18.19
CA HIS A 41 -3.07 7.41 -18.03
C HIS A 41 -4.03 7.37 -16.85
N ASP A 42 -3.93 6.37 -16.01
CA ASP A 42 -4.77 6.24 -14.83
C ASP A 42 -4.16 6.97 -13.63
N ALA A 43 -5.01 7.38 -12.70
CA ALA A 43 -4.60 7.95 -11.43
C ALA A 43 -5.00 7.00 -10.30
N ILE A 44 -4.15 6.85 -9.29
CA ILE A 44 -4.40 6.01 -8.14
C ILE A 44 -4.44 6.87 -6.89
N LEU A 45 -5.52 6.73 -6.11
CA LEU A 45 -5.64 7.39 -4.81
C LEU A 45 -5.49 6.35 -3.71
N ILE A 46 -4.52 6.56 -2.82
CA ILE A 46 -4.31 5.74 -1.64
C ILE A 46 -4.70 6.55 -0.43
N ALA A 47 -5.72 6.10 0.27
CA ALA A 47 -6.36 6.88 1.33
C ALA A 47 -6.57 6.05 2.59
N GLY A 48 -6.95 6.75 3.68
CA GLY A 48 -7.33 6.12 4.93
C GLY A 48 -6.25 6.15 6.00
N ARG A 49 -4.97 6.18 5.65
CA ARG A 49 -3.86 6.24 6.60
C ARG A 49 -3.05 7.54 6.54
N GLY A 50 -3.04 8.21 5.38
CA GLY A 50 -2.25 9.42 5.22
C GLY A 50 -0.74 9.14 5.32
N HIS A 51 -0.08 9.78 6.30
CA HIS A 51 1.38 9.68 6.47
C HIS A 51 1.80 8.81 7.65
N GLU A 52 0.93 7.94 8.13
CA GLU A 52 1.28 7.00 9.20
C GLU A 52 2.38 6.04 8.72
N THR A 53 3.30 5.71 9.62
CA THR A 53 4.45 4.86 9.31
C THR A 53 4.34 3.46 9.91
N GLU A 54 3.36 3.23 10.76
CA GLU A 54 3.14 1.94 11.42
C GLU A 54 1.67 1.56 11.37
N GLN A 55 1.40 0.27 11.38
CA GLN A 55 0.06 -0.28 11.45
C GLN A 55 -0.02 -1.32 12.56
N ASP A 56 -1.07 -1.22 13.39
CA ASP A 56 -1.36 -2.22 14.41
C ASP A 56 -2.06 -3.42 13.76
N VAL A 57 -1.43 -4.59 13.87
CA VAL A 57 -2.00 -5.84 13.39
C VAL A 57 -2.00 -6.83 14.56
N ASP A 58 -3.19 -7.11 15.07
CA ASP A 58 -3.39 -8.02 16.20
C ASP A 58 -2.56 -7.63 17.44
N GLY A 59 -2.50 -6.32 17.73
CA GLY A 59 -1.77 -5.79 18.88
C GLY A 59 -0.28 -5.60 18.65
N VAL A 60 0.21 -5.84 17.45
CA VAL A 60 1.63 -5.66 17.10
C VAL A 60 1.76 -4.56 16.06
N ASP A 61 2.58 -3.56 16.36
CA ASP A 61 2.85 -2.50 15.38
C ASP A 61 3.85 -2.99 14.34
N ILE A 62 3.46 -2.94 13.08
CA ILE A 62 4.34 -3.28 11.97
C ILE A 62 4.66 -2.02 11.17
N ALA A 63 5.87 -1.96 10.64
CA ALA A 63 6.26 -0.84 9.77
C ALA A 63 5.45 -0.90 8.48
N LEU A 64 4.66 0.14 8.23
CA LEU A 64 3.86 0.24 7.01
C LEU A 64 3.64 1.71 6.68
N ASP A 65 4.39 2.19 5.71
CA ASP A 65 4.28 3.56 5.20
C ASP A 65 3.78 3.46 3.76
N ASP A 66 2.59 4.01 3.50
CA ASP A 66 1.97 3.96 2.17
C ASP A 66 2.88 4.54 1.08
N ARG A 67 3.64 5.57 1.40
CA ARG A 67 4.55 6.20 0.44
C ARG A 67 5.67 5.25 0.03
N VAL A 68 6.23 4.54 1.00
CA VAL A 68 7.31 3.56 0.77
C VAL A 68 6.77 2.37 -0.02
N GLU A 69 5.62 1.84 0.38
CA GLU A 69 5.03 0.69 -0.29
C GLU A 69 4.63 1.02 -1.73
N THR A 70 4.12 2.23 -1.96
CA THR A 70 3.78 2.70 -3.31
C THR A 70 5.02 2.84 -4.18
N ALA A 71 6.08 3.43 -3.63
CA ALA A 71 7.34 3.56 -4.35
C ALA A 71 7.94 2.20 -4.70
N ARG A 72 7.89 1.26 -3.76
CA ARG A 72 8.37 -0.11 -3.97
C ARG A 72 7.61 -0.79 -5.11
N ALA A 73 6.28 -0.69 -5.09
CA ALA A 73 5.43 -1.31 -6.09
C ALA A 73 5.63 -0.69 -7.48
N LEU A 74 5.76 0.63 -7.55
CA LEU A 74 6.02 1.34 -8.81
C LEU A 74 7.34 0.88 -9.42
N ARG A 75 8.39 0.79 -8.61
CA ARG A 75 9.70 0.31 -9.08
C ARG A 75 9.62 -1.14 -9.56
N ALA A 76 8.90 -1.98 -8.82
CA ALA A 76 8.74 -3.39 -9.18
C ALA A 76 8.03 -3.56 -10.53
N HIS A 77 7.15 -2.62 -10.89
CA HIS A 77 6.43 -2.64 -12.16
C HIS A 77 7.10 -1.79 -13.26
N GLY A 78 8.34 -1.38 -13.05
CA GLY A 78 9.16 -0.74 -14.08
C GLY A 78 8.97 0.77 -14.20
N PHE A 79 8.27 1.41 -13.28
CA PHE A 79 8.11 2.86 -13.29
C PHE A 79 9.29 3.56 -12.60
N GLU A 80 9.60 4.76 -13.07
CA GLU A 80 10.54 5.64 -12.41
C GLU A 80 9.84 6.39 -11.30
N ILE A 81 10.54 6.64 -10.19
CA ILE A 81 10.02 7.42 -9.08
C ILE A 81 10.91 8.63 -8.83
N LEU A 82 10.34 9.66 -8.18
CA LEU A 82 11.09 10.86 -7.85
C LEU A 82 12.22 10.52 -6.85
N PRO A 83 13.37 11.23 -6.92
CA PRO A 83 14.52 10.94 -6.05
C PRO A 83 14.20 10.93 -4.55
N ASP A 84 13.29 11.80 -4.10
CA ASP A 84 12.91 11.83 -2.69
C ASP A 84 12.23 10.53 -2.25
N TYR A 85 11.39 9.96 -3.10
CA TYR A 85 10.73 8.69 -2.79
C TYR A 85 11.69 7.51 -2.88
N GLN A 86 12.64 7.56 -3.80
CA GLN A 86 13.70 6.54 -3.87
C GLN A 86 14.52 6.55 -2.57
N ARG A 87 14.83 7.74 -2.04
CA ARG A 87 15.55 7.88 -0.78
C ARG A 87 14.75 7.28 0.38
N MET A 88 13.44 7.54 0.44
CA MET A 88 12.58 6.97 1.47
C MET A 88 12.59 5.44 1.42
N LEU A 89 12.53 4.88 0.23
CA LEU A 89 12.57 3.43 0.02
C LEU A 89 13.91 2.84 0.48
N ASP A 90 15.00 3.47 0.11
CA ASP A 90 16.36 3.04 0.48
C ASP A 90 16.55 3.08 2.00
N GLU A 91 16.08 4.13 2.67
CA GLU A 91 16.15 4.26 4.13
C GLU A 91 15.32 3.18 4.82
N SER A 92 14.13 2.91 4.32
CA SER A 92 13.26 1.87 4.88
C SER A 92 13.92 0.49 4.77
N ASP A 93 14.49 0.17 3.62
CA ASP A 93 15.17 -1.11 3.40
C ASP A 93 16.42 -1.24 4.28
N SER A 94 17.15 -0.15 4.47
CA SER A 94 18.32 -0.11 5.35
C SER A 94 17.93 -0.39 6.81
N LYS A 95 16.85 0.21 7.30
CA LYS A 95 16.34 -0.02 8.66
C LYS A 95 15.93 -1.47 8.86
N THR A 96 15.28 -2.07 7.87
CA THR A 96 14.89 -3.47 7.91
C THR A 96 16.10 -4.39 8.00
N ALA A 97 17.13 -4.12 7.21
CA ALA A 97 18.38 -4.89 7.22
C ALA A 97 19.09 -4.77 8.58
N GLU A 98 19.15 -3.58 9.17
CA GLU A 98 19.71 -3.37 10.50
C GLU A 98 18.95 -4.15 11.56
N GLY A 99 17.62 -4.14 11.50
CA GLY A 99 16.78 -4.89 12.42
C GLY A 99 17.04 -6.39 12.34
N MET A 100 17.20 -6.92 11.15
CA MET A 100 17.50 -8.34 10.94
C MET A 100 18.87 -8.71 11.50
N VAL A 101 19.88 -7.87 11.32
CA VAL A 101 21.23 -8.10 11.86
C VAL A 101 21.23 -8.08 13.38
N LYS A 102 20.48 -7.17 13.98
CA LYS A 102 20.42 -7.04 15.46
C LYS A 102 19.73 -8.22 16.12
N ASN A 103 18.88 -8.92 15.43
CA ASN A 103 18.13 -10.06 15.97
C ASN A 103 18.87 -11.39 15.85
N ASP A 104 20.00 -11.38 15.21
CA ASP A 104 20.88 -12.53 15.14
C ASP A 104 21.83 -12.57 16.34
#